data_ffb92c590e521488f14857efc4e4b3d7
#
_entry.id   ffb92c590e521488f14857efc4e4b3d7
#
_cell.length_a   1.000
_cell.length_b   1.000
_cell.length_c   1.000
_cell.angle_alpha   90.00
_cell.angle_beta   90.00
_cell.angle_gamma   90.00
#
_symmetry.space_group_name_H-M   'P 1'
#
loop_
_entity.id
_entity.type
_entity.pdbx_description
1 polymer ?
#
loop_
_entity_poly.entity_id
_entity_poly.type
_entity_poly.pdbx_seq_one_letter_code
_entity_poly.pdbx_strand_id
1 'polypeptide(L)'
;MTIKSISKFAFILIGVSVLVAFGTKSSKVTSRATGWSYNEKAGMQFTVKPGFVSKIPDGMVAIEGGSYTIGEKGEFVTAQRDNRRRRITVSSFLMDQYEIRNIDWREYTNWMNVVFAKTAPELVQKAQPNVKIWREELAYNEPYLQNYFTHPSFDQYPVVGVTWEQAMDYCAWRTDR
;
A
#
# COMPACT_ATOMS: atom_id res chain seq x y z
N MET A 1 -18.70 60.13 -27.80
CA MET A 1 -18.72 58.81 -27.12
C MET A 1 -19.39 59.01 -25.80
N THR A 2 -20.59 58.53 -25.63
CA THR A 2 -21.48 58.89 -24.51
C THR A 2 -21.20 57.99 -23.28
N ILE A 3 -21.30 58.58 -22.09
CA ILE A 3 -21.04 57.97 -20.76
C ILE A 3 -21.75 56.58 -20.56
N LYS A 4 -22.87 56.34 -21.28
CA LYS A 4 -23.59 55.06 -21.28
C LYS A 4 -22.84 53.86 -21.87
N SER A 5 -21.84 54.09 -22.74
CA SER A 5 -21.04 53.03 -23.35
C SER A 5 -19.94 52.54 -22.43
N ILE A 6 -19.39 53.40 -21.59
CA ILE A 6 -18.33 53.09 -20.62
C ILE A 6 -18.85 52.19 -19.51
N SER A 7 -20.12 52.42 -19.07
CA SER A 7 -20.76 51.63 -18.03
C SER A 7 -20.95 50.14 -18.42
N LYS A 8 -21.26 49.86 -19.69
CA LYS A 8 -21.43 48.44 -20.14
C LYS A 8 -20.12 47.66 -20.21
N PHE A 9 -19.03 48.34 -20.59
CA PHE A 9 -17.72 47.71 -20.61
C PHE A 9 -17.16 47.46 -19.19
N ALA A 10 -17.44 48.35 -18.24
CA ALA A 10 -17.06 48.18 -16.85
C ALA A 10 -17.79 46.96 -16.21
N PHE A 11 -19.06 46.74 -16.49
CA PHE A 11 -19.81 45.56 -16.01
C PHE A 11 -19.32 44.25 -16.61
N ILE A 12 -18.89 44.22 -17.85
CA ILE A 12 -18.33 43.03 -18.49
C ILE A 12 -16.95 42.66 -17.89
N LEU A 13 -16.14 43.67 -17.62
CA LEU A 13 -14.83 43.45 -16.99
C LEU A 13 -14.93 42.95 -15.55
N ILE A 14 -15.92 43.44 -14.76
CA ILE A 14 -16.19 42.95 -13.40
C ILE A 14 -16.74 41.53 -13.45
N GLY A 15 -17.60 41.19 -14.41
CA GLY A 15 -18.17 39.86 -14.59
C GLY A 15 -17.07 38.80 -14.92
N VAL A 16 -16.10 39.17 -15.75
CA VAL A 16 -14.96 38.28 -16.11
C VAL A 16 -13.99 38.09 -14.96
N SER A 17 -13.75 39.12 -14.13
CA SER A 17 -12.85 39.01 -12.97
C SER A 17 -13.47 38.14 -11.84
N VAL A 18 -14.78 38.06 -11.70
CA VAL A 18 -15.43 37.19 -10.71
C VAL A 18 -15.42 35.72 -11.15
N LEU A 19 -15.41 35.43 -12.46
CA LEU A 19 -15.35 34.05 -12.96
C LEU A 19 -13.95 33.41 -12.82
N VAL A 20 -12.88 34.18 -12.69
CA VAL A 20 -11.50 33.68 -12.51
C VAL A 20 -11.21 33.32 -11.04
N ALA A 21 -12.04 33.77 -10.09
CA ALA A 21 -11.84 33.55 -8.65
C ALA A 21 -12.37 32.19 -8.13
N PHE A 22 -13.07 31.41 -8.95
CA PHE A 22 -13.34 30.00 -8.65
C PHE A 22 -12.14 29.14 -9.01
N GLY A 23 -11.02 29.39 -8.34
CA GLY A 23 -9.92 28.48 -8.31
C GLY A 23 -10.44 27.14 -7.78
N THR A 24 -10.37 26.10 -8.60
CA THR A 24 -10.63 24.72 -8.19
C THR A 24 -9.76 24.43 -6.99
N LYS A 25 -10.34 24.40 -5.78
CA LYS A 25 -9.67 23.82 -4.61
C LYS A 25 -9.37 22.38 -4.98
N SER A 26 -8.14 22.09 -5.35
CA SER A 26 -7.67 20.74 -5.47
C SER A 26 -7.95 20.08 -4.12
N SER A 27 -8.90 19.16 -4.09
CA SER A 27 -9.17 18.37 -2.90
C SER A 27 -7.91 17.57 -2.60
N LYS A 28 -7.27 17.83 -1.48
CA LYS A 28 -6.13 17.02 -1.03
C LYS A 28 -6.65 15.59 -0.88
N VAL A 29 -6.10 14.69 -1.66
CA VAL A 29 -6.40 13.26 -1.51
C VAL A 29 -5.72 12.78 -0.24
N THR A 30 -6.49 12.21 0.68
CA THR A 30 -6.01 11.72 1.97
C THR A 30 -6.14 10.22 2.05
N SER A 31 -5.22 9.59 2.76
CA SER A 31 -5.27 8.17 3.09
C SER A 31 -6.49 7.85 3.95
N ARG A 32 -7.20 6.79 3.62
CA ARG A 32 -8.33 6.31 4.42
C ARG A 32 -7.91 5.72 5.76
N ALA A 33 -6.72 5.12 5.81
CA ALA A 33 -6.22 4.46 7.01
C ALA A 33 -5.67 5.45 8.04
N THR A 34 -4.97 6.49 7.61
CA THR A 34 -4.25 7.40 8.50
C THR A 34 -4.82 8.81 8.54
N GLY A 35 -5.64 9.19 7.55
CA GLY A 35 -6.13 10.56 7.37
C GLY A 35 -5.07 11.55 6.87
N TRP A 36 -3.86 11.09 6.58
CA TRP A 36 -2.77 11.93 6.09
C TRP A 36 -2.95 12.28 4.62
N SER A 37 -2.56 13.50 4.26
CA SER A 37 -2.54 13.92 2.86
C SER A 37 -1.39 13.25 2.11
N TYR A 38 -1.68 12.69 0.94
CA TYR A 38 -0.63 12.23 0.02
C TYR A 38 0.20 13.42 -0.48
N ASN A 39 1.47 13.17 -0.77
CA ASN A 39 2.41 14.16 -1.30
C ASN A 39 2.63 15.40 -0.39
N GLU A 40 2.47 15.27 0.91
CA GLU A 40 2.75 16.33 1.85
C GLU A 40 4.27 16.49 2.06
N LYS A 41 4.76 17.75 2.00
CA LYS A 41 6.20 18.06 2.06
C LYS A 41 6.85 17.72 3.41
N ALA A 42 6.07 17.55 4.46
CA ALA A 42 6.54 17.36 5.81
C ALA A 42 6.86 15.89 6.13
N GLY A 43 7.78 15.26 5.41
CA GLY A 43 8.41 14.03 5.85
C GLY A 43 8.04 12.74 5.13
N MET A 44 7.15 12.75 4.15
CA MET A 44 6.94 11.56 3.32
C MET A 44 7.98 11.52 2.19
N GLN A 45 8.81 10.48 2.19
CA GLN A 45 9.80 10.23 1.13
C GLN A 45 9.15 9.74 -0.17
N PHE A 46 7.86 9.39 -0.15
CA PHE A 46 7.18 8.75 -1.27
C PHE A 46 6.07 9.64 -1.82
N THR A 47 6.09 9.82 -3.14
CA THR A 47 5.11 10.63 -3.85
C THR A 47 4.03 9.74 -4.46
N VAL A 48 2.79 9.90 -4.03
CA VAL A 48 1.64 9.24 -4.65
C VAL A 48 1.03 10.18 -5.67
N LYS A 49 0.81 9.70 -6.91
CA LYS A 49 0.15 10.47 -7.96
C LYS A 49 -1.36 10.48 -7.70
N PRO A 50 -1.99 11.67 -7.57
CA PRO A 50 -3.45 11.75 -7.47
C PRO A 50 -4.10 11.35 -8.80
N GLY A 51 -5.26 10.73 -8.73
CA GLY A 51 -6.02 10.34 -9.94
C GLY A 51 -5.76 8.91 -10.41
N PHE A 52 -5.32 8.06 -9.52
CA PHE A 52 -5.17 6.64 -9.79
C PHE A 52 -6.52 5.97 -9.99
N VAL A 53 -6.99 5.89 -11.22
CA VAL A 53 -8.14 5.08 -11.59
C VAL A 53 -7.73 4.17 -12.74
N SER A 54 -7.80 2.89 -12.55
CA SER A 54 -7.78 1.81 -13.54
C SER A 54 -6.45 1.46 -14.22
N LYS A 55 -5.30 1.99 -13.84
CA LYS A 55 -4.03 1.44 -14.34
C LYS A 55 -3.45 0.47 -13.32
N ILE A 56 -3.21 -0.76 -13.75
CA ILE A 56 -2.51 -1.76 -12.93
C ILE A 56 -1.16 -1.19 -12.55
N PRO A 57 -0.78 -1.12 -11.24
CA PRO A 57 0.52 -0.65 -10.82
C PRO A 57 1.65 -1.49 -11.40
N ASP A 58 2.80 -0.86 -11.60
CA ASP A 58 3.98 -1.56 -12.10
C ASP A 58 4.38 -2.68 -11.12
N GLY A 59 4.65 -3.86 -11.65
CA GLY A 59 4.99 -5.06 -10.88
C GLY A 59 3.79 -5.86 -10.35
N MET A 60 2.55 -5.40 -10.59
CA MET A 60 1.34 -6.15 -10.24
C MET A 60 0.65 -6.73 -11.46
N VAL A 61 -0.12 -7.79 -11.26
CA VAL A 61 -1.03 -8.39 -12.24
C VAL A 61 -2.44 -8.40 -11.71
N ALA A 62 -3.41 -8.17 -12.60
CA ALA A 62 -4.82 -8.33 -12.26
C ALA A 62 -5.20 -9.81 -12.33
N ILE A 63 -5.73 -10.33 -11.25
CA ILE A 63 -6.30 -11.68 -11.18
C ILE A 63 -7.82 -11.55 -11.28
N GLU A 64 -8.38 -12.16 -12.30
CA GLU A 64 -9.83 -12.15 -12.49
C GLU A 64 -10.52 -12.96 -11.39
N GLY A 65 -11.64 -12.42 -10.90
CA GLY A 65 -12.48 -13.11 -9.94
C GLY A 65 -13.16 -14.34 -10.56
N GLY A 66 -13.43 -15.32 -9.73
CA GLY A 66 -14.08 -16.55 -10.19
C GLY A 66 -14.50 -17.45 -9.06
N SER A 67 -15.14 -18.56 -9.42
CA SER A 67 -15.51 -19.60 -8.47
C SER A 67 -14.69 -20.85 -8.71
N TYR A 68 -14.11 -21.39 -7.66
CA TYR A 68 -13.36 -22.64 -7.71
C TYR A 68 -13.74 -23.56 -6.55
N THR A 69 -13.42 -24.82 -6.67
CA THR A 69 -13.71 -25.82 -5.63
C THR A 69 -12.42 -26.19 -4.94
N ILE A 70 -12.36 -25.92 -3.62
CA ILE A 70 -11.26 -26.36 -2.75
C ILE A 70 -11.69 -27.62 -2.00
N GLY A 71 -10.71 -28.39 -1.55
CA GLY A 71 -10.91 -29.63 -0.80
C GLY A 71 -10.68 -30.87 -1.65
N GLU A 72 -10.43 -31.97 -0.99
CA GLU A 72 -10.04 -33.23 -1.56
C GLU A 72 -11.25 -34.12 -1.81
N LYS A 73 -11.22 -34.95 -2.89
CA LYS A 73 -12.14 -36.05 -3.02
C LYS A 73 -11.78 -37.11 -1.99
N GLY A 74 -12.65 -37.35 -1.02
CA GLY A 74 -12.46 -38.29 0.06
C GLY A 74 -12.46 -39.77 -0.40
N GLU A 75 -11.65 -40.11 -1.39
CA GLU A 75 -11.48 -41.49 -1.88
C GLU A 75 -10.50 -42.31 -1.03
N PHE A 76 -9.70 -41.63 -0.19
CA PHE A 76 -8.77 -42.30 0.69
C PHE A 76 -9.34 -42.44 2.10
N VAL A 77 -9.25 -43.65 2.65
CA VAL A 77 -9.67 -43.97 4.06
C VAL A 77 -8.95 -43.11 5.10
N THR A 78 -7.79 -42.55 4.71
CA THR A 78 -6.97 -41.65 5.55
C THR A 78 -7.24 -40.17 5.30
N ALA A 79 -8.19 -39.81 4.42
CA ALA A 79 -8.51 -38.42 4.14
C ALA A 79 -9.06 -37.74 5.41
N GLN A 80 -8.42 -36.66 5.82
CA GLN A 80 -8.88 -35.87 6.95
C GLN A 80 -10.27 -35.30 6.65
N ARG A 81 -11.24 -35.55 7.55
CA ARG A 81 -12.64 -35.12 7.39
C ARG A 81 -12.81 -33.59 7.29
N ASP A 82 -11.79 -32.83 7.63
CA ASP A 82 -11.81 -31.37 7.63
C ASP A 82 -11.61 -30.75 6.25
N ASN A 83 -11.12 -31.52 5.27
CA ASN A 83 -10.86 -31.05 3.90
C ASN A 83 -12.01 -31.36 2.94
N ARG A 84 -13.25 -31.10 3.34
CA ARG A 84 -14.42 -31.32 2.50
C ARG A 84 -14.43 -30.36 1.31
N ARG A 85 -14.86 -30.87 0.17
CA ARG A 85 -15.05 -30.04 -1.04
C ARG A 85 -16.05 -28.94 -0.77
N ARG A 86 -15.63 -27.70 -1.02
CA ARG A 86 -16.48 -26.53 -0.96
C ARG A 86 -16.18 -25.60 -2.13
N ARG A 87 -17.23 -24.99 -2.67
CA ARG A 87 -17.10 -23.97 -3.70
C ARG A 87 -16.88 -22.61 -3.04
N ILE A 88 -15.84 -21.91 -3.49
CA ILE A 88 -15.51 -20.56 -3.03
C ILE A 88 -15.54 -19.62 -4.22
N THR A 89 -16.10 -18.45 -4.04
CA THR A 89 -16.07 -17.35 -5.02
C THR A 89 -15.14 -16.27 -4.48
N VAL A 90 -14.19 -15.85 -5.31
CA VAL A 90 -13.23 -14.81 -5.02
C VAL A 90 -13.46 -13.64 -5.97
N SER A 91 -13.47 -12.41 -5.46
CA SER A 91 -13.51 -11.20 -6.26
C SER A 91 -12.19 -11.00 -7.00
N SER A 92 -12.20 -10.20 -8.08
CA SER A 92 -10.97 -9.78 -8.76
C SER A 92 -10.08 -9.00 -7.80
N PHE A 93 -8.77 -9.19 -7.92
CA PHE A 93 -7.77 -8.53 -7.08
C PHE A 93 -6.47 -8.30 -7.85
N LEU A 94 -5.61 -7.46 -7.31
CA LEU A 94 -4.25 -7.26 -7.81
C LEU A 94 -3.27 -8.07 -6.96
N MET A 95 -2.30 -8.67 -7.61
CA MET A 95 -1.25 -9.45 -6.95
C MET A 95 0.11 -9.05 -7.51
N ASP A 96 1.12 -8.97 -6.65
CA ASP A 96 2.50 -8.76 -7.10
C ASP A 96 2.99 -9.96 -7.92
N GLN A 97 3.81 -9.72 -8.95
CA GLN A 97 4.40 -10.77 -9.78
C GLN A 97 5.45 -11.59 -9.04
N TYR A 98 6.09 -10.96 -8.06
CA TYR A 98 7.20 -11.51 -7.31
C TYR A 98 6.93 -11.41 -5.82
N GLU A 99 7.66 -12.18 -5.04
CA GLU A 99 7.68 -12.09 -3.58
C GLU A 99 8.10 -10.69 -3.14
N ILE A 100 7.55 -10.23 -2.01
CA ILE A 100 7.90 -8.93 -1.43
C ILE A 100 9.35 -8.96 -0.96
N ARG A 101 10.15 -8.01 -1.46
CA ARG A 101 11.59 -7.94 -1.19
C ARG A 101 11.88 -7.20 0.11
N ASN A 102 13.09 -7.37 0.63
CA ASN A 102 13.55 -6.65 1.81
C ASN A 102 13.48 -5.14 1.64
N ILE A 103 13.80 -4.61 0.45
CA ILE A 103 13.70 -3.17 0.18
C ILE A 103 12.26 -2.67 0.26
N ASP A 104 11.29 -3.42 -0.26
CA ASP A 104 9.88 -3.06 -0.24
C ASP A 104 9.33 -3.06 1.20
N TRP A 105 9.72 -4.06 1.99
CA TRP A 105 9.35 -4.13 3.40
C TRP A 105 9.98 -3.02 4.24
N ARG A 106 11.23 -2.64 3.96
CA ARG A 106 11.87 -1.50 4.63
C ARG A 106 11.19 -0.18 4.29
N GLU A 107 10.68 -0.01 3.07
CA GLU A 107 9.86 1.14 2.70
C GLU A 107 8.63 1.24 3.61
N TYR A 108 7.91 0.12 3.78
CA TYR A 108 6.77 0.04 4.67
C TYR A 108 7.12 0.36 6.13
N THR A 109 8.16 -0.27 6.67
CA THR A 109 8.56 -0.03 8.07
C THR A 109 9.05 1.39 8.30
N ASN A 110 9.72 2.00 7.32
CA ASN A 110 10.10 3.42 7.37
C ASN A 110 8.87 4.32 7.39
N TRP A 111 7.87 4.04 6.55
CA TRP A 111 6.61 4.77 6.56
C TRP A 111 5.90 4.64 7.91
N MET A 112 5.81 3.43 8.46
CA MET A 112 5.26 3.19 9.80
C MET A 112 5.97 4.02 10.87
N ASN A 113 7.30 4.09 10.80
CA ASN A 113 8.08 4.89 11.73
C ASN A 113 7.79 6.39 11.60
N VAL A 114 7.72 6.92 10.37
CA VAL A 114 7.41 8.34 10.13
C VAL A 114 6.04 8.73 10.67
N VAL A 115 5.04 7.86 10.48
CA VAL A 115 3.64 8.14 10.83
C VAL A 115 3.36 7.88 12.31
N PHE A 116 3.82 6.76 12.84
CA PHE A 116 3.37 6.23 14.13
C PHE A 116 4.42 6.28 15.25
N ALA A 117 5.68 6.63 14.99
CA ALA A 117 6.72 6.62 16.02
C ALA A 117 6.36 7.41 17.29
N LYS A 118 5.60 8.51 17.14
CA LYS A 118 5.21 9.38 18.27
C LYS A 118 3.86 9.01 18.89
N THR A 119 2.96 8.44 18.12
CA THR A 119 1.57 8.19 18.53
C THR A 119 1.34 6.74 18.96
N ALA A 120 1.99 5.79 18.32
CA ALA A 120 1.81 4.36 18.56
C ALA A 120 3.11 3.58 18.24
N PRO A 121 4.19 3.75 19.03
CA PRO A 121 5.48 3.11 18.77
C PRO A 121 5.41 1.57 18.78
N GLU A 122 4.43 0.99 19.44
CA GLU A 122 4.17 -0.46 19.45
C GLU A 122 3.80 -0.99 18.05
N LEU A 123 3.12 -0.20 17.22
CA LEU A 123 2.80 -0.59 15.84
C LEU A 123 4.06 -0.63 14.97
N VAL A 124 5.00 0.29 15.19
CA VAL A 124 6.28 0.31 14.49
C VAL A 124 7.09 -0.94 14.82
N GLN A 125 7.10 -1.35 16.10
CA GLN A 125 7.78 -2.58 16.52
C GLN A 125 7.11 -3.83 15.93
N LYS A 126 5.77 -3.88 15.92
CA LYS A 126 5.02 -4.98 15.31
C LYS A 126 5.26 -5.13 13.81
N ALA A 127 5.57 -4.05 13.10
CA ALA A 127 5.87 -4.10 11.67
C ALA A 127 7.25 -4.69 11.34
N GLN A 128 8.15 -4.82 12.31
CA GLN A 128 9.49 -5.36 12.08
C GLN A 128 9.48 -6.88 11.89
N PRO A 129 10.20 -7.41 10.88
CA PRO A 129 10.33 -8.84 10.71
C PRO A 129 11.09 -9.49 11.87
N ASN A 130 10.77 -10.74 12.16
CA ASN A 130 11.52 -11.50 13.16
C ASN A 130 12.83 -12.02 12.59
N VAL A 131 13.92 -11.29 12.76
CA VAL A 131 15.26 -11.72 12.28
C VAL A 131 15.81 -12.93 13.03
N LYS A 132 15.25 -13.29 14.21
CA LYS A 132 15.74 -14.41 15.03
C LYS A 132 15.44 -15.79 14.42
N ILE A 133 14.60 -15.86 13.39
CA ILE A 133 14.34 -17.11 12.66
C ILE A 133 15.63 -17.78 12.15
N TRP A 134 16.65 -16.97 11.85
CA TRP A 134 17.94 -17.49 11.40
C TRP A 134 18.71 -18.28 12.47
N ARG A 135 18.27 -18.21 13.74
CA ARG A 135 18.84 -18.97 14.86
C ARG A 135 18.06 -20.22 15.23
N GLU A 136 16.81 -20.35 14.78
CA GLU A 136 15.91 -21.38 15.30
C GLU A 136 16.29 -22.78 14.87
N GLU A 137 16.91 -22.95 13.69
CA GLU A 137 17.19 -24.29 13.15
C GLU A 137 18.67 -24.60 12.96
N LEU A 138 19.55 -23.62 12.83
CA LEU A 138 20.96 -23.85 12.52
C LEU A 138 21.86 -22.90 13.31
N ALA A 139 22.77 -23.47 14.11
CA ALA A 139 23.86 -22.73 14.67
C ALA A 139 24.75 -22.14 13.56
N TYR A 140 25.25 -20.91 13.67
CA TYR A 140 26.19 -20.22 12.75
C TYR A 140 25.59 -19.37 11.64
N ASN A 141 24.34 -19.00 11.69
CA ASN A 141 23.73 -18.07 10.72
C ASN A 141 23.81 -16.59 11.15
N GLU A 142 24.77 -16.23 11.98
CA GLU A 142 24.95 -14.84 12.48
C GLU A 142 25.07 -13.80 11.35
N PRO A 143 25.77 -14.05 10.22
CA PRO A 143 25.80 -13.09 9.12
C PRO A 143 24.44 -12.77 8.55
N TYR A 144 23.55 -13.76 8.44
CA TYR A 144 22.18 -13.56 7.97
C TYR A 144 21.34 -12.83 9.02
N LEU A 145 21.44 -13.20 10.28
CA LEU A 145 20.74 -12.53 11.37
C LEU A 145 21.04 -11.03 11.42
N GLN A 146 22.27 -10.64 11.18
CA GLN A 146 22.71 -9.25 11.26
C GLN A 146 22.45 -8.48 9.98
N ASN A 147 22.60 -9.12 8.82
CA ASN A 147 22.68 -8.42 7.54
C ASN A 147 21.52 -8.67 6.60
N TYR A 148 20.80 -9.79 6.71
CA TYR A 148 19.82 -10.19 5.70
C TYR A 148 18.74 -9.13 5.46
N PHE A 149 18.22 -8.51 6.49
CA PHE A 149 17.18 -7.50 6.37
C PHE A 149 17.72 -6.08 6.10
N THR A 150 18.97 -5.80 6.50
CA THR A 150 19.49 -4.42 6.52
C THR A 150 20.52 -4.12 5.44
N HIS A 151 21.31 -5.12 5.01
CA HIS A 151 22.42 -4.90 4.10
C HIS A 151 21.97 -4.81 2.65
N PRO A 152 22.48 -3.85 1.84
CA PRO A 152 22.05 -3.62 0.45
C PRO A 152 22.18 -4.83 -0.47
N SER A 153 23.13 -5.73 -0.24
CA SER A 153 23.29 -6.96 -1.04
C SER A 153 22.05 -7.87 -1.00
N PHE A 154 21.22 -7.75 0.03
CA PHE A 154 19.98 -8.52 0.18
C PHE A 154 18.72 -7.74 -0.13
N ASP A 155 18.83 -6.53 -0.71
CA ASP A 155 17.68 -5.68 -1.02
C ASP A 155 16.66 -6.36 -1.92
N GLN A 156 17.13 -7.12 -2.89
CA GLN A 156 16.29 -7.81 -3.88
C GLN A 156 15.84 -9.20 -3.44
N TYR A 157 16.27 -9.66 -2.25
CA TYR A 157 15.87 -10.95 -1.70
C TYR A 157 14.52 -10.83 -1.00
N PRO A 158 13.72 -11.92 -0.95
CA PRO A 158 12.40 -11.91 -0.33
C PRO A 158 12.50 -11.62 1.17
N VAL A 159 11.54 -10.87 1.70
CA VAL A 159 11.44 -10.66 3.14
C VAL A 159 11.06 -11.98 3.83
N VAL A 160 11.72 -12.30 4.94
CA VAL A 160 11.46 -13.49 5.74
C VAL A 160 11.20 -13.10 7.20
N GLY A 161 10.58 -14.01 7.97
CA GLY A 161 10.27 -13.75 9.38
C GLY A 161 9.08 -12.82 9.60
N VAL A 162 8.16 -12.78 8.64
CA VAL A 162 6.91 -12.02 8.74
C VAL A 162 5.76 -12.95 9.12
N THR A 163 4.86 -12.47 9.98
CA THR A 163 3.63 -13.19 10.34
C THR A 163 2.53 -12.92 9.32
N TRP A 164 1.46 -13.71 9.38
CA TRP A 164 0.28 -13.51 8.55
C TRP A 164 -0.37 -12.14 8.79
N GLU A 165 -0.47 -11.71 10.05
CA GLU A 165 -1.01 -10.41 10.43
C GLU A 165 -0.19 -9.27 9.84
N GLN A 166 1.15 -9.35 9.93
CA GLN A 166 2.05 -8.36 9.32
C GLN A 166 1.88 -8.30 7.80
N ALA A 167 1.71 -9.44 7.16
CA ALA A 167 1.47 -9.49 5.71
C ALA A 167 0.12 -8.83 5.34
N MET A 168 -0.91 -9.03 6.15
CA MET A 168 -2.22 -8.37 5.96
C MET A 168 -2.11 -6.85 6.14
N ASP A 169 -1.40 -6.40 7.16
CA ASP A 169 -1.16 -4.97 7.40
C ASP A 169 -0.37 -4.32 6.26
N TYR A 170 0.62 -5.03 5.72
CA TYR A 170 1.35 -4.59 4.53
C TYR A 170 0.43 -4.46 3.30
N CYS A 171 -0.42 -5.45 3.05
CA CYS A 171 -1.40 -5.40 1.95
C CYS A 171 -2.37 -4.22 2.11
N ALA A 172 -2.86 -3.97 3.33
CA ALA A 172 -3.73 -2.84 3.61
C ALA A 172 -3.02 -1.50 3.33
N TRP A 173 -1.79 -1.36 3.81
CA TRP A 173 -0.95 -0.18 3.54
C TRP A 173 -0.73 0.03 2.04
N ARG A 174 -0.41 -1.04 1.30
CA ARG A 174 -0.17 -0.97 -0.14
C ARG A 174 -1.42 -0.61 -0.94
N THR A 175 -2.58 -1.07 -0.48
CA THR A 175 -3.87 -0.75 -1.12
C THR A 175 -4.28 0.71 -0.90
N ASP A 176 -3.90 1.29 0.24
CA ASP A 176 -4.21 2.68 0.57
C ASP A 176 -3.31 3.68 -0.17
N ARG A 177 -2.12 3.27 -0.57
CA ARG A 177 -1.15 4.09 -1.32
C ARG A 177 -1.34 4.05 -2.81
#